data_1ea2a5081b6ba9fd7960f7d10b537a14
#
_entry.id   1ea2a5081b6ba9fd7960f7d10b537a14
#
_cell.length_a   1.000
_cell.length_b   1.000
_cell.length_c   1.000
_cell.angle_alpha   90.00
_cell.angle_beta   90.00
_cell.angle_gamma   90.00
#
_symmetry.space_group_name_H-M   'P 1'
#
loop_
_entity.id
_entity.type
_entity.pdbx_description
1 polymer ?
#
loop_
_entity_poly.entity_id
_entity_poly.type
_entity_poly.pdbx_seq_one_letter_code
_entity_poly.pdbx_strand_id
1 'polypeptide(L)'
;EFYDVSRVEVLRGPQGTLYGANATAGTVNMIFARPTAETEASAEIEIGDYNHKKIKIMMNMPLADNLRLRVSGMNLSREGYSTNMFPGKEGEDIDGRDIISYRAVLEADLNEDTVARFTYMNFEEDDNRARAGRQMCKTTETPAYGCHPFKFGREQPQAGSGLNGLLLA
;
A
#
# COMPACT_ATOMS: atom_id res chain seq x y z
N GLU A 1 1.89 -0.04 -2.16
CA GLU A 1 2.85 0.49 -3.12
C GLU A 1 4.22 -0.15 -2.92
N PHE A 2 4.92 -0.44 -4.02
CA PHE A 2 6.23 -1.10 -3.99
C PHE A 2 7.25 -0.25 -4.71
N TYR A 3 8.43 -0.16 -4.16
CA TYR A 3 9.57 0.54 -4.73
C TYR A 3 10.84 -0.27 -4.46
N ASP A 4 11.85 -0.10 -5.30
CA ASP A 4 13.15 -0.77 -5.18
C ASP A 4 13.04 -2.30 -5.06
N VAL A 5 12.14 -2.90 -5.87
CA VAL A 5 11.92 -4.34 -5.93
C VAL A 5 12.82 -4.93 -7.01
N SER A 6 13.60 -5.95 -6.64
CA SER A 6 14.44 -6.69 -7.58
C SER A 6 13.63 -7.63 -8.46
N ARG A 7 12.69 -8.38 -7.84
CA ARG A 7 11.80 -9.30 -8.55
C ARG A 7 10.59 -9.66 -7.71
N VAL A 8 9.56 -10.14 -8.38
CA VAL A 8 8.36 -10.73 -7.78
C VAL A 8 8.29 -12.19 -8.19
N GLU A 9 8.17 -13.07 -7.22
CA GLU A 9 8.03 -14.52 -7.41
C GLU A 9 6.60 -14.93 -7.12
N VAL A 10 5.96 -15.61 -8.05
CA VAL A 10 4.60 -16.14 -7.89
C VAL A 10 4.67 -17.67 -7.91
N LEU A 11 4.38 -18.25 -6.76
CA LEU A 11 4.34 -19.70 -6.56
C LEU A 11 2.88 -20.14 -6.55
N ARG A 12 2.47 -20.92 -7.53
CA ARG A 12 1.10 -21.41 -7.67
C ARG A 12 0.93 -22.73 -6.96
N GLY A 13 -0.24 -22.93 -6.36
CA GLY A 13 -0.59 -24.15 -5.63
C GLY A 13 -0.18 -24.09 -4.15
N PRO A 14 -0.53 -25.12 -3.37
CA PRO A 14 -0.26 -25.15 -1.94
C PRO A 14 1.23 -25.04 -1.61
N GLN A 15 1.60 -24.06 -0.80
CA GLN A 15 2.97 -23.79 -0.37
C GLN A 15 3.12 -23.89 1.16
N GLY A 16 2.21 -24.58 1.83
CA GLY A 16 2.14 -24.64 3.29
C GLY A 16 3.39 -25.20 3.98
N THR A 17 4.16 -26.05 3.32
CA THR A 17 5.39 -26.65 3.87
C THR A 17 6.54 -25.63 4.01
N LEU A 18 6.62 -24.64 3.11
CA LEU A 18 7.70 -23.65 3.08
C LEU A 18 7.27 -22.28 3.61
N TYR A 19 6.02 -21.88 3.38
CA TYR A 19 5.53 -20.53 3.65
C TYR A 19 4.43 -20.47 4.73
N GLY A 20 4.12 -21.60 5.37
CA GLY A 20 3.17 -21.67 6.49
C GLY A 20 1.73 -21.98 6.08
N ALA A 21 0.89 -22.21 7.08
CA ALA A 21 -0.44 -22.83 6.96
C ALA A 21 -1.43 -22.07 6.05
N ASN A 22 -1.25 -20.79 5.82
CA ASN A 22 -2.20 -19.97 5.06
C ASN A 22 -1.91 -19.89 3.55
N ALA A 23 -0.86 -20.55 3.07
CA ALA A 23 -0.47 -20.56 1.66
C ALA A 23 -1.16 -21.68 0.88
N THR A 24 -2.51 -21.72 0.88
CA THR A 24 -3.31 -22.81 0.28
C THR A 24 -3.48 -22.67 -1.23
N ALA A 25 -3.58 -21.46 -1.76
CA ALA A 25 -3.76 -21.20 -3.19
C ALA A 25 -2.45 -20.83 -3.89
N GLY A 26 -1.50 -20.33 -3.15
CA GLY A 26 -0.20 -19.88 -3.65
C GLY A 26 0.43 -18.83 -2.78
N THR A 27 1.61 -18.36 -3.21
CA THR A 27 2.36 -17.31 -2.51
C THR A 27 2.91 -16.31 -3.53
N VAL A 28 2.82 -15.04 -3.20
CA VAL A 28 3.51 -13.96 -3.91
C VAL A 28 4.61 -13.46 -3.02
N ASN A 29 5.85 -13.62 -3.45
CA ASN A 29 7.04 -13.20 -2.72
C ASN A 29 7.70 -12.02 -3.43
N MET A 30 7.91 -10.93 -2.71
CA MET A 30 8.57 -9.74 -3.23
C MET A 30 9.98 -9.64 -2.66
N ILE A 31 10.94 -9.61 -3.56
CA ILE A 31 12.35 -9.56 -3.21
C ILE A 31 12.90 -8.18 -3.53
N PHE A 32 13.25 -7.46 -2.49
CA PHE A 32 13.84 -6.14 -2.62
C PHE A 32 15.28 -6.21 -3.14
N ALA A 33 15.69 -5.14 -3.83
CA ALA A 33 17.05 -5.02 -4.31
C ALA A 33 18.04 -4.95 -3.14
N ARG A 34 19.21 -5.53 -3.38
CA ARG A 34 20.33 -5.53 -2.43
C ARG A 34 21.36 -4.47 -2.82
N PRO A 35 22.21 -4.05 -1.87
CA PRO A 35 23.39 -3.26 -2.22
C PRO A 35 24.27 -3.95 -3.22
N THR A 36 24.82 -3.19 -4.16
CA THR A 36 25.76 -3.64 -5.20
C THR A 36 27.12 -2.94 -5.05
N ALA A 37 28.13 -3.43 -5.73
CA ALA A 37 29.46 -2.82 -5.75
C ALA A 37 29.56 -1.56 -6.64
N GLU A 38 28.48 -1.26 -7.38
CA GLU A 38 28.43 -0.10 -8.28
C GLU A 38 27.67 1.06 -7.67
N THR A 39 28.07 2.28 -7.94
CA THR A 39 27.32 3.48 -7.55
C THR A 39 26.14 3.65 -8.51
N GLU A 40 24.94 3.63 -7.97
CA GLU A 40 23.69 3.81 -8.73
C GLU A 40 22.80 4.82 -8.02
N ALA A 41 22.09 5.63 -8.80
CA ALA A 41 21.04 6.49 -8.26
C ALA A 41 19.89 6.57 -9.26
N SER A 42 18.67 6.60 -8.74
CA SER A 42 17.48 6.86 -9.54
C SER A 42 16.48 7.71 -8.80
N ALA A 43 15.75 8.52 -9.55
CA ALA A 43 14.63 9.30 -9.06
C ALA A 43 13.48 9.19 -10.07
N GLU A 44 12.29 8.93 -9.57
CA GLU A 44 11.05 8.85 -10.34
C GLU A 44 10.05 9.82 -9.73
N ILE A 45 9.42 10.64 -10.56
CA ILE A 45 8.37 11.57 -10.16
C ILE A 45 7.16 11.28 -11.02
N GLU A 46 6.01 11.05 -10.37
CA GLU A 46 4.72 10.85 -11.00
C GLU A 46 3.75 11.92 -10.51
N ILE A 47 3.07 12.58 -11.44
CA ILE A 47 2.08 13.63 -11.16
C ILE A 47 0.82 13.26 -11.92
N GLY A 48 -0.33 13.40 -11.30
CA GLY A 48 -1.62 13.03 -11.88
C GLY A 48 -2.78 13.84 -11.32
N ASP A 49 -3.98 13.44 -11.69
CA ASP A 49 -5.22 14.03 -11.20
C ASP A 49 -5.39 13.85 -9.69
N TYR A 50 -6.31 14.64 -9.11
CA TYR A 50 -6.53 14.65 -7.65
C TYR A 50 -5.29 15.02 -6.84
N ASN A 51 -4.49 15.95 -7.35
CA ASN A 51 -3.23 16.38 -6.75
C ASN A 51 -2.26 15.21 -6.45
N HIS A 52 -2.36 14.15 -7.29
CA HIS A 52 -1.50 12.98 -7.14
C HIS A 52 -0.05 13.37 -7.37
N LYS A 53 0.78 13.06 -6.39
CA LYS A 53 2.23 13.25 -6.41
C LYS A 53 2.88 12.02 -5.81
N LYS A 54 3.74 11.39 -6.59
CA LYS A 54 4.53 10.27 -6.10
C LYS A 54 5.98 10.46 -6.47
N ILE A 55 6.83 10.33 -5.48
CA ILE A 55 8.28 10.46 -5.63
C ILE A 55 8.89 9.15 -5.13
N LYS A 56 9.75 8.56 -5.93
CA LYS A 56 10.60 7.45 -5.53
C LYS A 56 12.05 7.84 -5.73
N ILE A 57 12.87 7.50 -4.78
CA ILE A 57 14.33 7.72 -4.84
C ILE A 57 15.05 6.44 -4.47
N MET A 58 16.18 6.22 -5.08
CA MET A 58 17.11 5.14 -4.72
C MET A 58 18.53 5.63 -4.91
N MET A 59 19.41 5.22 -3.99
CA MET A 59 20.84 5.45 -4.06
C MET A 59 21.57 4.22 -3.54
N ASN A 60 22.49 3.73 -4.32
CA ASN A 60 23.41 2.64 -3.99
C ASN A 60 24.83 3.16 -3.96
N MET A 61 25.53 2.92 -2.85
CA MET A 61 26.87 3.43 -2.61
C MET A 61 27.77 2.32 -2.06
N PRO A 62 28.83 1.94 -2.78
CA PRO A 62 29.92 1.19 -2.19
C PRO A 62 30.72 2.15 -1.27
N LEU A 63 30.71 1.88 0.04
CA LEU A 63 31.42 2.68 1.03
C LEU A 63 32.88 2.24 1.18
N ALA A 64 33.12 0.95 0.93
CA ALA A 64 34.45 0.32 0.88
C ALA A 64 34.34 -0.95 0.02
N ASP A 65 35.46 -1.60 -0.26
CA ASP A 65 35.49 -2.82 -1.07
C ASP A 65 34.59 -3.94 -0.49
N ASN A 66 34.47 -3.98 0.83
CA ASN A 66 33.67 -4.95 1.54
C ASN A 66 32.42 -4.36 2.21
N LEU A 67 32.06 -3.08 1.99
CA LEU A 67 30.94 -2.43 2.67
C LEU A 67 30.09 -1.65 1.67
N ARG A 68 28.81 -1.95 1.61
CA ARG A 68 27.86 -1.39 0.66
C ARG A 68 26.60 -0.89 1.37
N LEU A 69 26.12 0.26 0.95
CA LEU A 69 24.89 0.88 1.44
C LEU A 69 23.91 1.10 0.29
N ARG A 70 22.68 0.69 0.47
CA ARG A 70 21.57 1.04 -0.41
C ARG A 70 20.46 1.70 0.38
N VAL A 71 20.07 2.88 -0.06
CA VAL A 71 18.96 3.65 0.53
C VAL A 71 17.89 3.85 -0.54
N SER A 72 16.66 3.62 -0.19
CA SER A 72 15.53 3.85 -1.07
C SER A 72 14.35 4.42 -0.30
N GLY A 73 13.54 5.23 -0.95
CA GLY A 73 12.38 5.86 -0.34
C GLY A 73 11.30 6.16 -1.34
N MET A 74 10.09 6.27 -0.81
CA MET A 74 8.89 6.65 -1.57
C MET A 74 8.03 7.57 -0.71
N ASN A 75 7.53 8.61 -1.34
CA ASN A 75 6.44 9.43 -0.82
C ASN A 75 5.33 9.45 -1.87
N LEU A 76 4.09 9.24 -1.43
CA LEU A 76 2.90 9.32 -2.25
C LEU A 76 1.86 10.15 -1.51
N SER A 77 1.36 11.19 -2.15
CA SER A 77 0.23 11.98 -1.69
C SER A 77 -0.81 12.09 -2.80
N ARG A 78 -2.08 11.93 -2.45
CA ARG A 78 -3.20 12.07 -3.36
C ARG A 78 -4.45 12.45 -2.59
N GLU A 79 -5.15 13.47 -3.07
CA GLU A 79 -6.49 13.83 -2.59
C GLU A 79 -7.52 12.76 -2.92
N GLY A 80 -8.62 12.73 -2.17
CA GLY A 80 -9.72 11.81 -2.41
C GLY A 80 -10.48 12.14 -3.71
N TYR A 81 -11.00 11.12 -4.34
CA TYR A 81 -11.82 11.26 -5.56
C TYR A 81 -13.33 11.25 -5.27
N SER A 82 -13.72 11.02 -4.04
CA SER A 82 -15.12 11.01 -3.59
C SER A 82 -15.35 12.13 -2.60
N THR A 83 -16.50 12.80 -2.69
CA THR A 83 -16.89 13.86 -1.76
C THR A 83 -17.78 13.28 -0.67
N ASN A 84 -17.47 13.61 0.57
CA ASN A 84 -18.30 13.26 1.72
C ASN A 84 -19.60 14.09 1.70
N MET A 85 -20.73 13.41 1.76
CA MET A 85 -22.05 14.01 1.80
C MET A 85 -22.73 13.85 3.17
N PHE A 86 -21.98 13.40 4.18
CA PHE A 86 -22.54 13.24 5.52
C PHE A 86 -22.77 14.62 6.18
N PRO A 87 -23.92 14.84 6.86
CA PRO A 87 -24.20 16.09 7.53
C PRO A 87 -23.11 16.50 8.54
N GLY A 88 -22.54 17.70 8.36
CA GLY A 88 -21.43 18.21 9.15
C GLY A 88 -20.04 17.85 8.66
N LYS A 89 -19.94 17.06 7.57
CA LYS A 89 -18.70 16.71 6.88
C LYS A 89 -18.79 16.90 5.37
N GLU A 90 -19.74 17.72 4.94
CA GLU A 90 -19.93 17.99 3.52
C GLU A 90 -18.71 18.69 2.92
N GLY A 91 -18.25 18.18 1.82
CA GLY A 91 -17.12 18.76 1.09
C GLY A 91 -15.76 18.23 1.49
N GLU A 92 -15.64 17.44 2.57
CA GLU A 92 -14.43 16.68 2.82
C GLU A 92 -14.25 15.63 1.72
N ASP A 93 -13.05 15.44 1.27
CA ASP A 93 -12.71 14.35 0.32
C ASP A 93 -12.59 13.00 1.04
N ILE A 94 -12.89 11.93 0.31
CA ILE A 94 -12.75 10.56 0.76
C ILE A 94 -11.91 9.79 -0.26
N ASP A 95 -11.15 8.79 0.20
CA ASP A 95 -10.20 7.99 -0.56
C ASP A 95 -8.88 8.74 -0.86
N GLY A 96 -8.54 9.74 -0.06
CA GLY A 96 -7.21 10.33 -0.03
C GLY A 96 -6.16 9.33 0.48
N ARG A 97 -4.90 9.55 0.12
CA ARG A 97 -3.78 8.72 0.57
C ARG A 97 -2.53 9.57 0.76
N ASP A 98 -1.92 9.40 1.91
CA ASP A 98 -0.58 9.87 2.20
C ASP A 98 0.26 8.70 2.69
N ILE A 99 1.35 8.41 1.98
CA ILE A 99 2.25 7.31 2.29
C ILE A 99 3.68 7.83 2.27
N ILE A 100 4.40 7.52 3.32
CA ILE A 100 5.86 7.66 3.35
C ILE A 100 6.48 6.32 3.70
N SER A 101 7.47 5.92 2.94
CA SER A 101 8.23 4.70 3.21
C SER A 101 9.68 4.88 2.82
N TYR A 102 10.57 4.38 3.65
CA TYR A 102 12.00 4.36 3.35
C TYR A 102 12.66 3.12 3.90
N ARG A 103 13.72 2.71 3.22
CA ARG A 103 14.50 1.53 3.55
C ARG A 103 15.99 1.84 3.39
N ALA A 104 16.78 1.41 4.34
CA ALA A 104 18.23 1.42 4.28
C ALA A 104 18.76 0.01 4.51
N VAL A 105 19.67 -0.43 3.67
CA VAL A 105 20.33 -1.73 3.75
C VAL A 105 21.83 -1.51 3.75
N LEU A 106 22.48 -1.93 4.84
CA LEU A 106 23.93 -1.97 4.95
C LEU A 106 24.36 -3.42 4.85
N GLU A 107 25.29 -3.72 3.95
CA GLU A 107 25.81 -5.06 3.74
C GLU A 107 27.33 -5.02 3.84
N ALA A 108 27.89 -5.92 4.65
CA ALA A 108 29.31 -6.03 4.88
C ALA A 108 29.78 -7.47 4.64
N ASP A 109 30.77 -7.66 3.80
CA ASP A 109 31.50 -8.93 3.65
C ASP A 109 32.51 -9.03 4.78
N LEU A 110 32.26 -9.92 5.75
CA LEU A 110 33.14 -10.12 6.90
C LEU A 110 34.33 -11.01 6.56
N ASN A 111 34.12 -11.97 5.68
CA ASN A 111 35.11 -12.83 5.07
C ASN A 111 34.53 -13.46 3.79
N GLU A 112 35.28 -14.34 3.11
CA GLU A 112 34.89 -14.95 1.83
C GLU A 112 33.56 -15.73 1.90
N ASP A 113 33.19 -16.24 3.08
CA ASP A 113 31.99 -17.09 3.26
C ASP A 113 30.88 -16.40 4.06
N THR A 114 31.14 -15.22 4.61
CA THR A 114 30.20 -14.60 5.57
C THR A 114 29.85 -13.16 5.20
N VAL A 115 28.57 -12.94 4.97
CA VAL A 115 28.01 -11.61 4.71
C VAL A 115 27.07 -11.20 5.85
N ALA A 116 27.34 -10.08 6.48
CA ALA A 116 26.44 -9.47 7.44
C ALA A 116 25.54 -8.45 6.73
N ARG A 117 24.25 -8.48 7.01
CA ARG A 117 23.28 -7.50 6.48
C ARG A 117 22.43 -6.93 7.59
N PHE A 118 22.38 -5.61 7.64
CA PHE A 118 21.46 -4.86 8.46
C PHE A 118 20.45 -4.15 7.57
N THR A 119 19.15 -4.33 7.85
CA THR A 119 18.07 -3.68 7.12
C THR A 119 17.21 -2.91 8.09
N TYR A 120 17.01 -1.63 7.81
CA TYR A 120 16.05 -0.78 8.47
C TYR A 120 14.96 -0.37 7.47
N MET A 121 13.71 -0.48 7.86
CA MET A 121 12.57 -0.06 7.05
C MET A 121 11.52 0.61 7.92
N ASN A 122 10.98 1.73 7.41
CA ASN A 122 9.81 2.38 7.96
C ASN A 122 8.72 2.47 6.91
N PHE A 123 7.48 2.34 7.34
CA PHE A 123 6.29 2.52 6.52
C PHE A 123 5.24 3.22 7.37
N GLU A 124 4.72 4.31 6.86
CA GLU A 124 3.66 5.10 7.48
C GLU A 124 2.62 5.42 6.40
N GLU A 125 1.37 5.17 6.71
CA GLU A 125 0.24 5.46 5.83
C GLU A 125 -0.84 6.16 6.65
N ASP A 126 -1.25 7.35 6.19
CA ASP A 126 -2.42 8.07 6.66
C ASP A 126 -3.42 8.14 5.50
N ASP A 127 -4.58 7.52 5.67
CA ASP A 127 -5.59 7.47 4.64
C ASP A 127 -7.02 7.58 5.23
N ASN A 128 -7.91 8.13 4.42
CA ASN A 128 -9.34 8.18 4.71
C ASN A 128 -10.15 7.30 3.75
N ARG A 129 -9.57 6.20 3.28
CA ARG A 129 -10.22 5.29 2.33
C ARG A 129 -11.48 4.65 2.92
N ALA A 130 -12.56 4.74 2.18
CA ALA A 130 -13.78 4.00 2.49
C ALA A 130 -13.59 2.51 2.19
N ARG A 131 -13.37 1.71 3.23
CA ARG A 131 -13.14 0.26 3.11
C ARG A 131 -14.43 -0.56 2.96
N ALA A 132 -15.59 0.06 3.20
CA ALA A 132 -16.88 -0.57 3.06
C ALA A 132 -17.84 0.38 2.36
N GLY A 133 -18.50 -0.08 1.32
CA GLY A 133 -19.51 0.63 0.56
C GLY A 133 -20.79 -0.19 0.42
N ARG A 134 -21.87 0.48 0.07
CA ARG A 134 -23.10 -0.23 -0.29
C ARG A 134 -22.95 -0.87 -1.64
N GLN A 135 -23.24 -2.15 -1.71
CA GLN A 135 -23.35 -2.84 -2.98
C GLN A 135 -24.72 -2.55 -3.61
N MET A 136 -24.74 -2.38 -4.92
CA MET A 136 -25.98 -2.39 -5.69
C MET A 136 -26.58 -3.79 -5.67
N CYS A 137 -27.86 -3.90 -5.45
CA CYS A 137 -28.57 -5.17 -5.46
C CYS A 137 -29.92 -5.06 -6.18
N LYS A 138 -30.44 -6.19 -6.58
CA LYS A 138 -31.75 -6.26 -7.21
C LYS A 138 -32.89 -6.20 -6.19
N THR A 139 -32.72 -6.88 -5.07
CA THR A 139 -33.67 -6.94 -3.95
C THR A 139 -32.90 -7.09 -2.65
N THR A 140 -33.45 -6.62 -1.55
CA THR A 140 -32.93 -6.87 -0.22
C THR A 140 -33.99 -7.54 0.65
N GLU A 141 -33.65 -8.67 1.23
CA GLU A 141 -34.50 -9.38 2.19
C GLU A 141 -34.39 -8.82 3.60
N THR A 142 -33.32 -8.04 3.84
CA THR A 142 -33.02 -7.49 5.16
C THR A 142 -32.79 -5.97 5.06
N PRO A 143 -33.82 -5.14 5.24
CA PRO A 143 -33.71 -3.69 5.13
C PRO A 143 -32.64 -3.06 6.05
N ALA A 144 -32.35 -3.70 7.19
CA ALA A 144 -31.33 -3.23 8.14
C ALA A 144 -29.88 -3.28 7.57
N TYR A 145 -29.60 -4.22 6.67
CA TYR A 145 -28.31 -4.35 5.98
C TYR A 145 -28.38 -3.87 4.52
N GLY A 146 -29.49 -3.22 4.16
CA GLY A 146 -29.98 -3.03 2.81
C GLY A 146 -29.02 -2.38 1.84
N CYS A 147 -28.97 -3.01 0.70
CA CYS A 147 -28.59 -2.38 -0.55
C CYS A 147 -29.77 -1.59 -1.11
N HIS A 148 -29.52 -0.49 -1.84
CA HIS A 148 -30.58 0.18 -2.60
C HIS A 148 -30.76 -0.52 -3.95
N PRO A 149 -31.93 -1.09 -4.25
CA PRO A 149 -32.20 -1.68 -5.55
C PRO A 149 -32.13 -0.60 -6.63
N PHE A 150 -31.19 -0.71 -7.56
CA PHE A 150 -31.09 0.10 -8.79
C PHE A 150 -31.23 1.62 -8.66
N LYS A 151 -30.96 2.20 -7.47
CA LYS A 151 -30.99 3.65 -7.32
C LYS A 151 -29.58 4.21 -7.17
N PHE A 152 -29.18 5.01 -8.14
CA PHE A 152 -28.12 5.97 -7.98
C PHE A 152 -28.74 7.24 -7.37
N GLY A 153 -28.77 7.37 -6.07
CA GLY A 153 -29.33 8.53 -5.40
C GLY A 153 -28.54 8.89 -4.17
N ARG A 154 -28.50 10.19 -3.86
CA ARG A 154 -27.95 10.75 -2.63
C ARG A 154 -28.89 10.57 -1.44
N GLU A 155 -29.72 9.55 -1.44
CA GLU A 155 -30.60 9.29 -0.31
C GLU A 155 -29.76 8.86 0.88
N GLN A 156 -29.84 9.66 1.95
CA GLN A 156 -29.17 9.32 3.21
C GLN A 156 -29.65 7.95 3.70
N PRO A 157 -28.77 7.13 4.28
CA PRO A 157 -29.18 5.97 5.04
C PRO A 157 -30.12 6.47 6.14
N GLN A 158 -31.31 5.89 6.23
CA GLN A 158 -32.20 6.21 7.35
C GLN A 158 -31.45 5.93 8.66
N ALA A 159 -31.49 6.90 9.56
CA ALA A 159 -30.93 6.74 10.90
C ALA A 159 -31.53 5.47 11.52
N GLY A 160 -30.68 4.48 11.82
CA GLY A 160 -31.08 3.18 12.34
C GLY A 160 -30.97 1.99 11.37
N SER A 161 -30.59 2.19 10.11
CA SER A 161 -30.39 1.11 9.16
C SER A 161 -28.97 0.51 9.25
N GLY A 162 -28.72 -0.27 10.28
CA GLY A 162 -27.61 -1.20 10.36
C GLY A 162 -26.18 -0.59 10.43
N LEU A 163 -25.21 -1.49 10.46
CA LEU A 163 -23.77 -1.25 10.51
C LEU A 163 -23.24 -0.22 9.47
N ASN A 164 -23.93 -0.04 8.35
CA ASN A 164 -23.56 0.92 7.31
C ASN A 164 -23.74 2.39 7.71
N GLY A 165 -24.61 2.68 8.69
CA GLY A 165 -24.73 4.03 9.26
C GLY A 165 -23.63 4.34 10.27
N LEU A 166 -23.00 3.31 10.85
CA LEU A 166 -21.94 3.44 11.84
C LEU A 166 -20.55 3.63 11.19
N LEU A 167 -20.37 3.12 9.95
CA LEU A 167 -19.09 3.18 9.23
C LEU A 167 -18.90 4.44 8.39
N LEU A 168 -19.94 5.29 8.28
CA LEU A 168 -19.89 6.58 7.58
C LEU A 168 -20.08 7.78 8.53
N ALA A 169 -19.98 7.53 9.83
CA ALA A 169 -20.07 8.58 10.86
C ALA A 169 -18.68 8.99 11.33
#